data_34891432af55e930181e2a8fbf2fc4e4
#
_entry.id   34891432af55e930181e2a8fbf2fc4e4
#
_cell.length_a   1.000
_cell.length_b   1.000
_cell.length_c   1.000
_cell.angle_alpha   90.00
_cell.angle_beta   90.00
_cell.angle_gamma   90.00
#
_symmetry.space_group_name_H-M   'P 1'
#
loop_
_entity.id
_entity.type
_entity.pdbx_description
1 polymer ?
#
loop_
_entity_poly.entity_id
_entity_poly.type
_entity_poly.pdbx_seq_one_letter_code
_entity_poly.pdbx_strand_id
1 'polypeptide(L)'
;MPPSLSTPITVTPLVASPQSTVLTGGGENRAARGWFLVAVGSLVLAGLLSLLLVVGRLPFLGWLFTDPLFFKRALVVHVDLAIVIWFQAGTLAFLGLALGPRLHRGITTVAFAIALLGVVGLLVGALMPGALPVLSNYVPVIDHPAFFAGLICWFAGSGLFFALALFTPARTDAKALTPGAVIALRASAAANLLAMITFLGAWRTTPDAAPQAFYELVFWGGGHILQAANVAMMLALWQFLIHRWTGRAVLSRPAAIALLTALILPQTALPFLAFSGTTTSGYSLVATYLMRWTIFPVASVILIASAVSVWRKRAELNWKDYHFAGLAGSGALTVLGFILGAMIRTSSTLVPGHYHCAIGAVTIALMAAAYDFCAETAPAGSAAEYPRRARLQVLLFGGGQAVFGLGFALAGAYGMGRKQYGIEQHVRTLGEYLGLSVMGVGGIIAVTGGIFFLAVMIRRIGAWRRDFTPVIQTVHEQRT
;
A
#
# COMPACT_ATOMS: atom_id res chain seq x y z
N MET A 1 64.66 46.19 34.33
CA MET A 1 63.19 46.43 34.51
C MET A 1 62.67 47.31 33.42
N PRO A 2 61.81 46.88 32.59
CA PRO A 2 60.88 47.74 31.89
C PRO A 2 59.40 47.33 32.23
N PRO A 3 58.42 48.24 32.13
CA PRO A 3 57.08 48.06 32.68
C PRO A 3 56.19 47.34 31.70
N SER A 4 55.34 46.53 32.26
CA SER A 4 54.23 45.82 31.56
C SER A 4 53.08 46.77 31.23
N LEU A 5 52.73 46.89 29.96
CA LEU A 5 51.48 47.51 29.50
C LEU A 5 50.46 46.40 29.15
N SER A 6 49.53 46.19 30.07
CA SER A 6 48.33 45.39 29.81
C SER A 6 47.22 46.27 29.25
N THR A 7 46.92 46.14 27.97
CA THR A 7 45.73 46.69 27.36
C THR A 7 44.52 45.79 27.61
N PRO A 8 43.39 46.31 28.09
CA PRO A 8 42.19 45.49 28.24
C PRO A 8 41.53 45.24 26.86
N ILE A 9 41.31 43.96 26.54
CA ILE A 9 40.51 43.56 25.37
C ILE A 9 39.04 43.84 25.68
N THR A 10 38.48 44.84 25.00
CA THR A 10 37.04 45.14 25.03
C THR A 10 36.35 44.09 24.19
N VAL A 11 35.69 43.13 24.83
CA VAL A 11 34.80 42.15 24.16
C VAL A 11 33.48 42.85 23.83
N THR A 12 33.29 43.20 22.58
CA THR A 12 32.02 43.69 22.06
C THR A 12 31.03 42.48 22.09
N PRO A 13 29.85 42.62 22.73
CA PRO A 13 28.86 41.55 22.68
C PRO A 13 28.37 41.40 21.22
N LEU A 14 28.52 40.19 20.67
CA LEU A 14 27.84 39.81 19.42
C LEU A 14 26.32 40.00 19.61
N VAL A 15 25.78 41.01 18.96
CA VAL A 15 24.33 41.17 18.77
C VAL A 15 23.86 39.92 18.04
N ALA A 16 23.19 39.05 18.77
CA ALA A 16 22.48 37.93 18.18
C ALA A 16 21.46 38.48 17.18
N SER A 17 21.67 38.21 15.91
CA SER A 17 20.67 38.46 14.87
C SER A 17 19.37 37.78 15.30
N PRO A 18 18.20 38.42 15.11
CA PRO A 18 16.92 37.77 15.40
C PRO A 18 16.83 36.52 14.52
N GLN A 19 16.97 35.35 15.16
CA GLN A 19 16.60 34.10 14.51
C GLN A 19 15.14 34.24 14.13
N SER A 20 14.89 34.44 12.85
CA SER A 20 13.57 34.27 12.25
C SER A 20 13.12 32.87 12.61
N THR A 21 12.30 32.74 13.62
CA THR A 21 11.56 31.53 13.97
C THR A 21 10.67 31.22 12.78
N VAL A 22 11.18 30.44 11.85
CA VAL A 22 10.39 29.89 10.75
C VAL A 22 9.43 28.89 11.39
N LEU A 23 8.20 29.32 11.60
CA LEU A 23 7.05 28.48 11.92
C LEU A 23 6.68 27.64 10.67
N THR A 24 7.51 26.69 10.26
CA THR A 24 7.35 25.96 8.99
C THR A 24 7.08 24.47 9.14
N GLY A 25 6.87 23.92 10.34
CA GLY A 25 6.73 22.47 10.50
C GLY A 25 5.36 21.86 10.14
N GLY A 26 4.25 22.51 10.47
CA GLY A 26 2.92 21.89 10.43
C GLY A 26 2.22 21.86 9.06
N GLY A 27 2.53 22.83 8.18
CA GLY A 27 1.84 22.97 6.87
C GLY A 27 2.43 22.11 5.76
N GLU A 28 3.72 21.77 5.84
CA GLU A 28 4.45 21.10 4.76
C GLU A 28 4.01 19.66 4.50
N ASN A 29 3.61 18.93 5.53
CA ASN A 29 3.25 17.51 5.44
C ASN A 29 1.74 17.24 5.44
N ARG A 30 0.89 18.27 5.34
CA ARG A 30 -0.57 18.11 5.46
C ARG A 30 -1.15 17.14 4.44
N ALA A 31 -0.78 17.28 3.17
CA ALA A 31 -1.26 16.38 2.12
C ALA A 31 -0.80 14.93 2.37
N ALA A 32 0.49 14.72 2.71
CA ALA A 32 1.02 13.41 3.03
C ALA A 32 0.28 12.76 4.21
N ARG A 33 0.07 13.51 5.30
CA ARG A 33 -0.68 13.04 6.48
C ARG A 33 -2.13 12.69 6.14
N GLY A 34 -2.81 13.50 5.33
CA GLY A 34 -4.19 13.26 4.90
C GLY A 34 -4.34 11.92 4.16
N TRP A 35 -3.52 11.70 3.15
CA TRP A 35 -3.54 10.44 2.41
C TRP A 35 -3.14 9.24 3.27
N PHE A 36 -2.21 9.41 4.20
CA PHE A 36 -1.84 8.36 5.14
C PHE A 36 -2.99 7.99 6.08
N LEU A 37 -3.78 8.97 6.54
CA LEU A 37 -4.98 8.72 7.35
C LEU A 37 -6.04 7.94 6.57
N VAL A 38 -6.23 8.25 5.28
CA VAL A 38 -7.12 7.47 4.41
C VAL A 38 -6.60 6.04 4.27
N ALA A 39 -5.29 5.85 4.06
CA ALA A 39 -4.68 4.54 3.98
C ALA A 39 -4.91 3.73 5.27
N VAL A 40 -4.57 4.27 6.44
CA VAL A 40 -4.76 3.58 7.72
C VAL A 40 -6.24 3.32 7.99
N GLY A 41 -7.13 4.28 7.71
CA GLY A 41 -8.58 4.12 7.87
C GLY A 41 -9.15 3.00 7.00
N SER A 42 -8.73 2.92 5.74
CA SER A 42 -9.14 1.83 4.85
C SER A 42 -8.67 0.47 5.35
N LEU A 43 -7.43 0.40 5.86
CA LEU A 43 -6.88 -0.85 6.42
C LEU A 43 -7.61 -1.28 7.69
N VAL A 44 -8.06 -0.34 8.53
CA VAL A 44 -8.89 -0.65 9.72
C VAL A 44 -10.19 -1.33 9.29
N LEU A 45 -10.93 -0.71 8.36
CA LEU A 45 -12.20 -1.25 7.88
C LEU A 45 -11.99 -2.59 7.16
N ALA A 46 -10.97 -2.69 6.31
CA ALA A 46 -10.61 -3.93 5.65
C ALA A 46 -10.25 -5.03 6.66
N GLY A 47 -9.53 -4.70 7.74
CA GLY A 47 -9.16 -5.63 8.81
C GLY A 47 -10.37 -6.16 9.57
N LEU A 48 -11.35 -5.31 9.88
CA LEU A 48 -12.60 -5.73 10.51
C LEU A 48 -13.38 -6.71 9.61
N LEU A 49 -13.48 -6.37 8.32
CA LEU A 49 -14.13 -7.25 7.34
C LEU A 49 -13.33 -8.55 7.14
N SER A 50 -11.99 -8.51 7.18
CA SER A 50 -11.17 -9.73 7.04
C SER A 50 -11.42 -10.73 8.15
N LEU A 51 -11.63 -10.29 9.38
CA LEU A 51 -11.96 -11.17 10.49
C LEU A 51 -13.27 -11.92 10.22
N LEU A 52 -14.30 -11.22 9.77
CA LEU A 52 -15.57 -11.80 9.35
C LEU A 52 -15.38 -12.82 8.22
N LEU A 53 -14.56 -12.48 7.22
CA LEU A 53 -14.30 -13.34 6.06
C LEU A 53 -13.50 -14.60 6.45
N VAL A 54 -12.54 -14.50 7.37
CA VAL A 54 -11.78 -15.65 7.89
C VAL A 54 -12.71 -16.59 8.64
N VAL A 55 -13.53 -16.06 9.56
CA VAL A 55 -14.49 -16.86 10.34
C VAL A 55 -15.49 -17.58 9.42
N GLY A 56 -16.02 -16.90 8.42
CA GLY A 56 -16.97 -17.48 7.47
C GLY A 56 -16.37 -18.55 6.54
N ARG A 57 -15.03 -18.66 6.47
CA ARG A 57 -14.32 -19.71 5.73
C ARG A 57 -13.94 -20.91 6.57
N LEU A 58 -14.00 -20.80 7.90
CA LEU A 58 -13.68 -21.92 8.77
C LEU A 58 -14.72 -23.03 8.64
N PRO A 59 -14.32 -24.30 8.44
CA PRO A 59 -15.25 -25.39 8.14
C PRO A 59 -16.29 -25.63 9.24
N PHE A 60 -15.93 -25.30 10.50
CA PHE A 60 -16.76 -25.51 11.69
C PHE A 60 -17.56 -24.25 12.10
N LEU A 61 -17.37 -23.10 11.43
CA LEU A 61 -18.06 -21.83 11.71
C LEU A 61 -18.88 -21.31 10.52
N GLY A 62 -18.84 -21.95 9.36
CA GLY A 62 -19.55 -21.51 8.14
C GLY A 62 -21.07 -21.34 8.33
N TRP A 63 -21.66 -22.07 9.28
CA TRP A 63 -23.08 -21.98 9.63
C TRP A 63 -23.50 -20.62 10.23
N LEU A 64 -22.56 -19.83 10.73
CA LEU A 64 -22.82 -18.47 11.25
C LEU A 64 -23.22 -17.50 10.14
N PHE A 65 -22.89 -17.79 8.90
CA PHE A 65 -23.14 -16.91 7.74
C PHE A 65 -24.13 -17.56 6.76
N THR A 66 -25.40 -17.34 7.02
CA THR A 66 -26.50 -17.91 6.24
C THR A 66 -26.87 -17.04 5.02
N ASP A 67 -26.49 -15.75 5.01
CA ASP A 67 -26.70 -14.86 3.85
C ASP A 67 -25.43 -14.75 2.99
N PRO A 68 -25.37 -15.45 1.83
CA PRO A 68 -24.25 -15.38 0.90
C PRO A 68 -24.03 -13.99 0.29
N LEU A 69 -25.08 -13.19 0.14
CA LEU A 69 -24.99 -11.86 -0.45
C LEU A 69 -24.28 -10.90 0.51
N PHE A 70 -24.61 -10.94 1.79
CA PHE A 70 -23.90 -10.17 2.82
C PHE A 70 -22.41 -10.48 2.82
N PHE A 71 -22.06 -11.78 2.82
CA PHE A 71 -20.65 -12.21 2.81
C PHE A 71 -19.92 -11.74 1.54
N LYS A 72 -20.55 -11.87 0.37
CA LYS A 72 -19.97 -11.43 -0.91
C LYS A 72 -19.81 -9.91 -0.99
N ARG A 73 -20.78 -9.12 -0.45
CA ARG A 73 -20.65 -7.67 -0.33
C ARG A 73 -19.49 -7.28 0.59
N ALA A 74 -19.38 -7.92 1.76
CA ALA A 74 -18.27 -7.71 2.69
C ALA A 74 -16.91 -8.02 2.03
N LEU A 75 -16.84 -9.08 1.21
CA LEU A 75 -15.64 -9.44 0.47
C LEU A 75 -15.27 -8.38 -0.57
N VAL A 76 -16.23 -7.85 -1.36
CA VAL A 76 -15.97 -6.78 -2.33
C VAL A 76 -15.38 -5.56 -1.62
N VAL A 77 -16.05 -5.07 -0.59
CA VAL A 77 -15.59 -3.89 0.18
C VAL A 77 -14.23 -4.14 0.81
N HIS A 78 -14.01 -5.34 1.39
CA HIS A 78 -12.70 -5.71 1.95
C HIS A 78 -11.58 -5.61 0.91
N VAL A 79 -11.80 -6.18 -0.28
CA VAL A 79 -10.78 -6.19 -1.34
C VAL A 79 -10.48 -4.78 -1.83
N ASP A 80 -11.51 -3.96 -2.09
CA ASP A 80 -11.29 -2.60 -2.56
C ASP A 80 -10.59 -1.72 -1.53
N LEU A 81 -10.96 -1.85 -0.25
CA LEU A 81 -10.27 -1.13 0.82
C LEU A 81 -8.82 -1.60 1.01
N ALA A 82 -8.56 -2.91 0.92
CA ALA A 82 -7.24 -3.50 1.19
C ALA A 82 -6.28 -3.43 0.00
N ILE A 83 -6.77 -3.37 -1.23
CA ILE A 83 -5.93 -3.44 -2.43
C ILE A 83 -5.95 -2.12 -3.21
N VAL A 84 -7.15 -1.56 -3.45
CA VAL A 84 -7.26 -0.33 -4.23
C VAL A 84 -6.95 0.87 -3.34
N ILE A 85 -7.67 1.07 -2.24
CA ILE A 85 -7.56 2.28 -1.43
C ILE A 85 -6.27 2.29 -0.60
N TRP A 86 -5.97 1.22 0.14
CA TRP A 86 -4.77 1.14 1.00
C TRP A 86 -3.48 1.37 0.22
N PHE A 87 -3.29 0.72 -0.92
CA PHE A 87 -2.06 0.85 -1.69
C PHE A 87 -1.96 2.18 -2.41
N GLN A 88 -3.04 2.64 -3.05
CA GLN A 88 -3.02 3.93 -3.72
C GLN A 88 -2.84 5.08 -2.73
N ALA A 89 -3.59 5.11 -1.61
CA ALA A 89 -3.44 6.13 -0.58
C ALA A 89 -2.04 6.09 0.08
N GLY A 90 -1.47 4.89 0.29
CA GLY A 90 -0.09 4.73 0.72
C GLY A 90 0.91 5.34 -0.26
N THR A 91 0.75 5.05 -1.56
CA THR A 91 1.58 5.66 -2.62
C THR A 91 1.48 7.18 -2.60
N LEU A 92 0.25 7.72 -2.51
CA LEU A 92 -0.02 9.15 -2.47
C LEU A 92 0.56 9.82 -1.21
N ALA A 93 0.53 9.14 -0.07
CA ALA A 93 1.15 9.62 1.16
C ALA A 93 2.68 9.75 1.01
N PHE A 94 3.35 8.73 0.47
CA PHE A 94 4.80 8.76 0.25
C PHE A 94 5.20 9.73 -0.87
N LEU A 95 4.38 9.91 -1.92
CA LEU A 95 4.57 10.98 -2.89
C LEU A 95 4.41 12.36 -2.25
N GLY A 96 3.42 12.53 -1.37
CA GLY A 96 3.25 13.74 -0.58
C GLY A 96 4.47 14.05 0.29
N LEU A 97 5.09 13.03 0.90
CA LEU A 97 6.33 13.17 1.64
C LEU A 97 7.52 13.56 0.73
N ALA A 98 7.62 12.94 -0.45
CA ALA A 98 8.70 13.18 -1.41
C ALA A 98 8.66 14.57 -2.05
N LEU A 99 7.47 15.10 -2.30
CA LEU A 99 7.23 16.33 -3.07
C LEU A 99 6.96 17.53 -2.14
N GLY A 100 6.32 17.30 -1.01
CA GLY A 100 6.08 18.28 0.05
C GLY A 100 5.40 19.56 -0.43
N PRO A 101 5.91 20.75 -0.03
CA PRO A 101 5.29 22.04 -0.33
C PRO A 101 5.34 22.45 -1.82
N ARG A 102 6.02 21.68 -2.67
CA ARG A 102 6.04 21.90 -4.13
C ARG A 102 4.74 21.49 -4.81
N LEU A 103 3.91 20.68 -4.12
CA LEU A 103 2.58 20.32 -4.61
C LEU A 103 1.62 21.53 -4.52
N HIS A 104 0.85 21.76 -5.58
CA HIS A 104 -0.13 22.84 -5.63
C HIS A 104 -1.27 22.58 -4.62
N ARG A 105 -1.36 23.37 -3.55
CA ARG A 105 -2.27 23.15 -2.42
C ARG A 105 -3.74 23.05 -2.82
N GLY A 106 -4.22 23.92 -3.70
CA GLY A 106 -5.61 23.89 -4.18
C GLY A 106 -5.94 22.57 -4.87
N ILE A 107 -5.08 22.13 -5.80
CA ILE A 107 -5.29 20.87 -6.56
C ILE A 107 -5.24 19.67 -5.61
N THR A 108 -4.28 19.63 -4.69
CA THR A 108 -4.18 18.51 -3.73
C THR A 108 -5.37 18.45 -2.79
N THR A 109 -5.93 19.60 -2.39
CA THR A 109 -7.14 19.66 -1.54
C THR A 109 -8.36 19.14 -2.29
N VAL A 110 -8.57 19.58 -3.54
CA VAL A 110 -9.67 19.12 -4.39
C VAL A 110 -9.54 17.61 -4.67
N ALA A 111 -8.35 17.15 -5.05
CA ALA A 111 -8.06 15.74 -5.29
C ALA A 111 -8.40 14.89 -4.05
N PHE A 112 -8.00 15.33 -2.88
CA PHE A 112 -8.27 14.65 -1.61
C PHE A 112 -9.77 14.63 -1.29
N ALA A 113 -10.49 15.74 -1.45
CA ALA A 113 -11.92 15.83 -1.18
C ALA A 113 -12.72 14.89 -2.10
N ILE A 114 -12.41 14.88 -3.41
CA ILE A 114 -13.05 13.99 -4.38
C ILE A 114 -12.79 12.53 -4.02
N ALA A 115 -11.55 12.16 -3.69
CA ALA A 115 -11.20 10.80 -3.30
C ALA A 115 -11.92 10.36 -2.00
N LEU A 116 -11.98 11.24 -1.00
CA LEU A 116 -12.69 10.95 0.25
C LEU A 116 -14.19 10.71 0.01
N LEU A 117 -14.80 11.53 -0.85
CA LEU A 117 -16.18 11.33 -1.30
C LEU A 117 -16.33 9.95 -1.99
N GLY A 118 -15.31 9.55 -2.75
CA GLY A 118 -15.21 8.24 -3.37
C GLY A 118 -15.26 7.09 -2.35
N VAL A 119 -14.46 7.16 -1.27
CA VAL A 119 -14.49 6.16 -0.20
C VAL A 119 -15.86 6.06 0.44
N VAL A 120 -16.49 7.20 0.75
CA VAL A 120 -17.85 7.24 1.31
C VAL A 120 -18.87 6.62 0.33
N GLY A 121 -18.77 6.96 -0.95
CA GLY A 121 -19.64 6.42 -1.99
C GLY A 121 -19.55 4.89 -2.14
N LEU A 122 -18.32 4.32 -2.06
CA LEU A 122 -18.12 2.87 -2.06
C LEU A 122 -18.81 2.20 -0.87
N LEU A 123 -18.65 2.75 0.33
CA LEU A 123 -19.24 2.20 1.55
C LEU A 123 -20.77 2.32 1.54
N VAL A 124 -21.29 3.46 1.15
CA VAL A 124 -22.75 3.68 1.02
C VAL A 124 -23.33 2.78 -0.06
N GLY A 125 -22.69 2.71 -1.25
CA GLY A 125 -23.12 1.86 -2.34
C GLY A 125 -23.20 0.38 -1.98
N ALA A 126 -22.35 -0.10 -1.10
CA ALA A 126 -22.37 -1.48 -0.61
C ALA A 126 -23.57 -1.78 0.31
N LEU A 127 -24.14 -0.77 0.94
CA LEU A 127 -25.29 -0.90 1.85
C LEU A 127 -26.63 -0.67 1.15
N MET A 128 -26.63 -0.26 -0.13
CA MET A 128 -27.87 0.06 -0.83
C MET A 128 -28.74 -1.19 -1.07
N PRO A 129 -30.07 -1.07 -0.97
CA PRO A 129 -30.99 -2.14 -1.34
C PRO A 129 -30.80 -2.56 -2.80
N GLY A 130 -30.87 -3.85 -3.07
CA GLY A 130 -30.72 -4.39 -4.43
C GLY A 130 -29.30 -4.41 -5.00
N ALA A 131 -28.32 -3.87 -4.29
CA ALA A 131 -26.91 -3.89 -4.71
C ALA A 131 -26.37 -5.33 -4.80
N LEU A 132 -25.92 -5.77 -5.97
CA LEU A 132 -25.46 -7.14 -6.21
C LEU A 132 -23.93 -7.19 -6.27
N PRO A 133 -23.28 -8.03 -5.43
CA PRO A 133 -21.84 -8.18 -5.46
C PRO A 133 -21.40 -9.01 -6.68
N VAL A 134 -20.42 -8.49 -7.43
CA VAL A 134 -19.80 -9.16 -8.58
C VAL A 134 -18.33 -9.38 -8.26
N LEU A 135 -17.94 -10.65 -8.14
CA LEU A 135 -16.59 -11.04 -7.76
C LEU A 135 -15.67 -11.12 -8.99
N SER A 136 -15.53 -9.99 -9.71
CA SER A 136 -14.53 -9.87 -10.78
C SER A 136 -13.11 -9.95 -10.21
N ASN A 137 -12.14 -10.35 -11.03
CA ASN A 137 -10.73 -10.34 -10.63
C ASN A 137 -10.23 -8.90 -10.55
N TYR A 138 -9.21 -8.65 -9.72
CA TYR A 138 -8.51 -7.37 -9.49
C TYR A 138 -9.34 -6.29 -8.79
N VAL A 139 -10.45 -5.86 -9.35
CA VAL A 139 -11.37 -4.87 -8.77
C VAL A 139 -12.77 -5.48 -8.76
N PRO A 140 -13.15 -6.19 -7.69
CA PRO A 140 -14.51 -6.65 -7.54
C PRO A 140 -15.44 -5.45 -7.33
N VAL A 141 -16.70 -5.57 -7.75
CA VAL A 141 -17.62 -4.44 -7.68
C VAL A 141 -18.96 -4.84 -7.09
N ILE A 142 -19.68 -3.85 -6.62
CA ILE A 142 -21.12 -3.97 -6.36
C ILE A 142 -21.86 -3.30 -7.49
N ASP A 143 -22.67 -4.07 -8.18
CA ASP A 143 -23.44 -3.59 -9.33
C ASP A 143 -24.60 -2.69 -8.86
N HIS A 144 -24.23 -1.43 -8.58
CA HIS A 144 -25.12 -0.38 -8.13
C HIS A 144 -24.54 1.01 -8.47
N PRO A 145 -25.34 1.96 -9.01
CA PRO A 145 -24.84 3.27 -9.44
C PRO A 145 -24.09 4.05 -8.36
N ALA A 146 -24.53 3.99 -7.09
CA ALA A 146 -23.87 4.69 -5.99
C ALA A 146 -22.46 4.14 -5.73
N PHE A 147 -22.24 2.82 -5.88
CA PHE A 147 -20.92 2.21 -5.75
C PHE A 147 -19.99 2.66 -6.86
N PHE A 148 -20.46 2.66 -8.11
CA PHE A 148 -19.68 3.15 -9.24
C PHE A 148 -19.36 4.63 -9.16
N ALA A 149 -20.31 5.47 -8.73
CA ALA A 149 -20.04 6.88 -8.46
C ALA A 149 -18.90 7.03 -7.42
N GLY A 150 -18.90 6.22 -6.36
CA GLY A 150 -17.83 6.15 -5.39
C GLY A 150 -16.49 5.74 -6.00
N LEU A 151 -16.48 4.69 -6.81
CA LEU A 151 -15.28 4.18 -7.47
C LEU A 151 -14.70 5.21 -8.47
N ILE A 152 -15.55 5.87 -9.25
CA ILE A 152 -15.14 6.94 -10.17
C ILE A 152 -14.57 8.13 -9.41
N CYS A 153 -15.20 8.58 -8.33
CA CYS A 153 -14.68 9.66 -7.50
C CYS A 153 -13.31 9.28 -6.88
N TRP A 154 -13.15 8.04 -6.40
CA TRP A 154 -11.87 7.57 -5.89
C TRP A 154 -10.77 7.65 -6.95
N PHE A 155 -11.00 7.09 -8.14
CA PHE A 155 -10.02 7.13 -9.23
C PHE A 155 -9.80 8.54 -9.77
N ALA A 156 -10.82 9.39 -9.84
CA ALA A 156 -10.66 10.78 -10.26
C ALA A 156 -9.80 11.59 -9.28
N GLY A 157 -10.07 11.48 -7.98
CA GLY A 157 -9.31 12.20 -6.96
C GLY A 157 -7.86 11.69 -6.85
N SER A 158 -7.66 10.37 -6.75
CA SER A 158 -6.32 9.77 -6.72
C SER A 158 -5.55 10.04 -8.01
N GLY A 159 -6.22 9.92 -9.17
CA GLY A 159 -5.64 10.19 -10.50
C GLY A 159 -5.17 11.63 -10.67
N LEU A 160 -5.95 12.60 -10.19
CA LEU A 160 -5.56 14.01 -10.21
C LEU A 160 -4.27 14.24 -9.40
N PHE A 161 -4.14 13.61 -8.23
CA PHE A 161 -2.91 13.71 -7.45
C PHE A 161 -1.74 12.96 -8.10
N PHE A 162 -1.95 11.77 -8.67
CA PHE A 162 -0.92 11.05 -9.41
C PHE A 162 -0.40 11.87 -10.60
N ALA A 163 -1.30 12.48 -11.38
CA ALA A 163 -0.91 13.35 -12.49
C ALA A 163 -0.08 14.54 -11.99
N LEU A 164 -0.52 15.25 -10.95
CA LEU A 164 0.24 16.35 -10.36
C LEU A 164 1.63 15.89 -9.89
N ALA A 165 1.73 14.70 -9.26
CA ALA A 165 2.99 14.18 -8.74
C ALA A 165 4.01 13.82 -9.83
N LEU A 166 3.57 13.47 -11.03
CA LEU A 166 4.48 13.19 -12.15
C LEU A 166 5.22 14.45 -12.63
N PHE A 167 4.55 15.60 -12.63
CA PHE A 167 5.09 16.86 -13.14
C PHE A 167 5.72 17.74 -12.05
N THR A 168 5.49 17.44 -10.77
CA THR A 168 6.07 18.20 -9.66
C THR A 168 7.52 17.77 -9.41
N PRO A 169 8.51 18.68 -9.38
CA PRO A 169 9.91 18.34 -9.08
C PRO A 169 10.05 17.75 -7.67
N ALA A 170 10.85 16.69 -7.51
CA ALA A 170 11.15 16.13 -6.20
C ALA A 170 11.99 17.10 -5.35
N ARG A 171 11.83 17.01 -4.04
CA ARG A 171 12.65 17.78 -3.08
C ARG A 171 14.10 17.28 -3.12
N THR A 172 15.05 18.21 -3.15
CA THR A 172 16.48 17.90 -3.05
C THR A 172 16.94 17.71 -1.61
N ASP A 173 16.19 18.29 -0.67
CA ASP A 173 16.44 18.31 0.77
C ASP A 173 15.70 17.18 1.53
N ALA A 174 14.85 16.42 0.84
CA ALA A 174 14.14 15.28 1.43
C ALA A 174 15.13 14.12 1.68
N LYS A 175 15.82 14.15 2.83
CA LYS A 175 16.77 13.10 3.22
C LYS A 175 16.12 11.73 3.48
N ALA A 176 14.80 11.71 3.64
CA ALA A 176 14.05 10.50 3.97
C ALA A 176 13.98 9.48 2.82
N LEU A 177 13.92 9.93 1.57
CA LEU A 177 13.71 9.07 0.40
C LEU A 177 14.89 9.14 -0.57
N THR A 178 15.41 7.98 -0.97
CA THR A 178 16.44 7.90 -2.01
C THR A 178 15.89 8.30 -3.39
N PRO A 179 16.72 8.78 -4.34
CA PRO A 179 16.28 9.05 -5.70
C PRO A 179 15.62 7.84 -6.36
N GLY A 180 16.12 6.62 -6.11
CA GLY A 180 15.53 5.40 -6.62
C GLY A 180 14.13 5.12 -6.05
N ALA A 181 13.89 5.40 -4.77
CA ALA A 181 12.57 5.27 -4.16
C ALA A 181 11.57 6.28 -4.77
N VAL A 182 11.99 7.52 -5.01
CA VAL A 182 11.14 8.54 -5.66
C VAL A 182 10.79 8.15 -7.10
N ILE A 183 11.75 7.60 -7.86
CA ILE A 183 11.50 7.10 -9.22
C ILE A 183 10.48 5.96 -9.17
N ALA A 184 10.59 5.05 -8.22
CA ALA A 184 9.66 3.94 -8.07
C ALA A 184 8.23 4.40 -7.69
N LEU A 185 8.10 5.40 -6.81
CA LEU A 185 6.80 6.00 -6.49
C LEU A 185 6.16 6.68 -7.72
N ARG A 186 6.96 7.35 -8.57
CA ARG A 186 6.48 7.94 -9.82
C ARG A 186 6.12 6.88 -10.85
N ALA A 187 6.87 5.79 -10.93
CA ALA A 187 6.52 4.63 -11.75
C ALA A 187 5.16 4.04 -11.31
N SER A 188 4.92 3.93 -9.99
CA SER A 188 3.61 3.54 -9.46
C SER A 188 2.51 4.53 -9.84
N ALA A 189 2.75 5.85 -9.76
CA ALA A 189 1.79 6.87 -10.18
C ALA A 189 1.44 6.76 -11.67
N ALA A 190 2.45 6.61 -12.53
CA ALA A 190 2.25 6.43 -13.98
C ALA A 190 1.44 5.16 -14.29
N ALA A 191 1.74 4.04 -13.61
CA ALA A 191 0.99 2.81 -13.77
C ALA A 191 -0.47 2.95 -13.31
N ASN A 192 -0.74 3.64 -12.20
CA ASN A 192 -2.12 3.91 -11.76
C ASN A 192 -2.90 4.70 -12.82
N LEU A 193 -2.30 5.73 -13.42
CA LEU A 193 -2.95 6.48 -14.51
C LEU A 193 -3.19 5.63 -15.76
N LEU A 194 -2.21 4.79 -16.15
CA LEU A 194 -2.38 3.83 -17.25
C LEU A 194 -3.52 2.84 -16.99
N ALA A 195 -3.65 2.36 -15.75
CA ALA A 195 -4.74 1.47 -15.36
C ALA A 195 -6.10 2.16 -15.53
N MET A 196 -6.23 3.42 -15.09
CA MET A 196 -7.47 4.19 -15.23
C MET A 196 -7.85 4.41 -16.70
N ILE A 197 -6.87 4.74 -17.56
CA ILE A 197 -7.07 4.87 -19.01
C ILE A 197 -7.50 3.52 -19.61
N THR A 198 -6.91 2.42 -19.17
CA THR A 198 -7.27 1.07 -19.61
C THR A 198 -8.68 0.69 -19.19
N PHE A 199 -9.11 1.02 -17.96
CA PHE A 199 -10.50 0.80 -17.52
C PHE A 199 -11.48 1.59 -18.36
N LEU A 200 -11.17 2.84 -18.70
CA LEU A 200 -12.02 3.65 -19.57
C LEU A 200 -12.15 3.04 -20.97
N GLY A 201 -11.04 2.60 -21.56
CA GLY A 201 -11.03 1.92 -22.86
C GLY A 201 -11.84 0.63 -22.83
N ALA A 202 -11.60 -0.21 -21.82
CA ALA A 202 -12.30 -1.47 -21.64
C ALA A 202 -13.82 -1.26 -21.41
N TRP A 203 -14.21 -0.30 -20.58
CA TRP A 203 -15.63 0.04 -20.38
C TRP A 203 -16.34 0.39 -21.68
N ARG A 204 -15.67 1.12 -22.58
CA ARG A 204 -16.25 1.56 -23.86
C ARG A 204 -16.38 0.46 -24.90
N THR A 205 -15.56 -0.57 -24.82
CA THR A 205 -15.40 -1.58 -25.87
C THR A 205 -15.88 -2.97 -25.45
N THR A 206 -16.17 -3.18 -24.16
CA THR A 206 -16.72 -4.45 -23.71
C THR A 206 -18.17 -4.55 -24.12
N PRO A 207 -18.59 -5.58 -24.89
CA PRO A 207 -19.97 -5.76 -25.28
C PRO A 207 -20.83 -6.13 -24.08
N ASP A 208 -22.14 -5.93 -24.22
CA ASP A 208 -23.13 -6.34 -23.23
C ASP A 208 -23.01 -7.84 -22.93
N ALA A 209 -22.91 -8.18 -21.68
CA ALA A 209 -22.77 -9.55 -21.20
C ALA A 209 -23.35 -9.67 -19.78
N ALA A 210 -23.44 -10.90 -19.28
CA ALA A 210 -23.77 -11.13 -17.87
C ALA A 210 -22.77 -10.39 -16.97
N PRO A 211 -23.20 -9.78 -15.84
CA PRO A 211 -22.37 -8.88 -15.03
C PRO A 211 -21.00 -9.44 -14.67
N GLN A 212 -20.93 -10.74 -14.32
CA GLN A 212 -19.64 -11.38 -14.00
C GLN A 212 -18.66 -11.37 -15.17
N ALA A 213 -19.12 -11.64 -16.40
CA ALA A 213 -18.28 -11.65 -17.60
C ALA A 213 -17.92 -10.22 -18.03
N PHE A 214 -18.86 -9.29 -17.96
CA PHE A 214 -18.68 -7.88 -18.29
C PHE A 214 -17.59 -7.25 -17.42
N TYR A 215 -17.75 -7.29 -16.10
CA TYR A 215 -16.79 -6.67 -15.18
C TYR A 215 -15.44 -7.40 -15.14
N GLU A 216 -15.42 -8.73 -15.40
CA GLU A 216 -14.16 -9.45 -15.55
C GLU A 216 -13.33 -8.88 -16.71
N LEU A 217 -13.94 -8.62 -17.87
CA LEU A 217 -13.26 -8.02 -19.03
C LEU A 217 -12.88 -6.57 -18.80
N VAL A 218 -13.78 -5.76 -18.21
CA VAL A 218 -13.52 -4.34 -17.93
C VAL A 218 -12.29 -4.17 -17.01
N PHE A 219 -12.20 -4.98 -15.96
CA PHE A 219 -11.12 -4.83 -14.98
C PHE A 219 -9.88 -5.68 -15.24
N TRP A 220 -9.86 -6.50 -16.31
CA TRP A 220 -8.75 -7.40 -16.60
C TRP A 220 -7.43 -6.68 -16.89
N GLY A 221 -7.36 -5.89 -17.96
CA GLY A 221 -6.12 -5.25 -18.39
C GLY A 221 -5.63 -4.21 -17.39
N GLY A 222 -6.51 -3.29 -16.98
CA GLY A 222 -6.17 -2.27 -15.99
C GLY A 222 -5.80 -2.86 -14.63
N GLY A 223 -6.43 -3.98 -14.24
CA GLY A 223 -6.10 -4.71 -13.02
C GLY A 223 -4.68 -5.29 -13.03
N HIS A 224 -4.22 -5.81 -14.17
CA HIS A 224 -2.82 -6.23 -14.33
C HIS A 224 -1.84 -5.06 -14.21
N ILE A 225 -2.21 -3.88 -14.73
CA ILE A 225 -1.39 -2.67 -14.56
C ILE A 225 -1.38 -2.22 -13.08
N LEU A 226 -2.51 -2.33 -12.35
CA LEU A 226 -2.53 -2.03 -10.91
C LEU A 226 -1.60 -2.95 -10.12
N GLN A 227 -1.41 -4.20 -10.52
CA GLN A 227 -0.40 -5.07 -9.91
C GLN A 227 1.02 -4.51 -10.11
N ALA A 228 1.35 -4.05 -11.33
CA ALA A 228 2.64 -3.42 -11.58
C ALA A 228 2.81 -2.11 -10.78
N ALA A 229 1.73 -1.32 -10.61
CA ALA A 229 1.72 -0.13 -9.76
C ALA A 229 2.02 -0.45 -8.30
N ASN A 230 1.36 -1.48 -7.75
CA ASN A 230 1.56 -1.92 -6.36
C ASN A 230 2.96 -2.49 -6.14
N VAL A 231 3.50 -3.22 -7.11
CA VAL A 231 4.89 -3.70 -7.07
C VAL A 231 5.87 -2.53 -7.13
N ALA A 232 5.67 -1.54 -8.00
CA ALA A 232 6.52 -0.35 -8.07
C ALA A 232 6.55 0.39 -6.71
N MET A 233 5.40 0.54 -6.04
CA MET A 233 5.33 1.06 -4.67
C MET A 233 6.13 0.18 -3.70
N MET A 234 5.93 -1.13 -3.70
CA MET A 234 6.67 -2.06 -2.83
C MET A 234 8.18 -1.92 -3.01
N LEU A 235 8.65 -1.82 -4.26
CA LEU A 235 10.07 -1.62 -4.58
C LEU A 235 10.60 -0.26 -4.11
N ALA A 236 9.77 0.78 -4.09
CA ALA A 236 10.10 2.06 -3.46
C ALA A 236 10.29 1.90 -1.94
N LEU A 237 9.36 1.18 -1.30
CA LEU A 237 9.39 0.93 0.14
C LEU A 237 10.57 0.04 0.55
N TRP A 238 10.96 -0.95 -0.26
CA TRP A 238 12.18 -1.72 -0.01
C TRP A 238 13.43 -0.84 -0.03
N GLN A 239 13.54 0.05 -1.01
CA GLN A 239 14.67 1.00 -1.07
C GLN A 239 14.65 1.98 0.11
N PHE A 240 13.47 2.42 0.52
CA PHE A 240 13.29 3.27 1.70
C PHE A 240 13.72 2.54 2.98
N LEU A 241 13.20 1.34 3.25
CA LEU A 241 13.54 0.54 4.43
C LEU A 241 15.03 0.21 4.51
N ILE A 242 15.65 -0.18 3.39
CA ILE A 242 17.09 -0.47 3.35
C ILE A 242 17.89 0.80 3.62
N HIS A 243 17.51 1.92 3.04
CA HIS A 243 18.20 3.19 3.30
C HIS A 243 18.10 3.59 4.77
N ARG A 244 16.92 3.47 5.38
CA ARG A 244 16.71 3.75 6.81
C ARG A 244 17.56 2.83 7.71
N TRP A 245 17.68 1.57 7.33
CA TRP A 245 18.41 0.56 8.12
C TRP A 245 19.93 0.60 7.93
N THR A 246 20.40 0.86 6.69
CA THR A 246 21.82 0.74 6.34
C THR A 246 22.52 2.08 6.05
N GLY A 247 21.76 3.16 5.90
CA GLY A 247 22.25 4.47 5.47
C GLY A 247 22.63 4.55 3.97
N ARG A 248 22.36 3.50 3.17
CA ARG A 248 22.80 3.41 1.77
C ARG A 248 21.65 3.19 0.81
N ALA A 249 21.77 3.75 -0.40
CA ALA A 249 20.88 3.43 -1.51
C ALA A 249 21.28 2.09 -2.13
N VAL A 250 20.28 1.24 -2.49
CA VAL A 250 20.49 -0.05 -3.16
C VAL A 250 20.76 0.14 -4.65
N LEU A 251 20.01 1.04 -5.28
CA LEU A 251 20.08 1.30 -6.71
C LEU A 251 20.67 2.68 -6.98
N SER A 252 21.55 2.76 -7.98
CA SER A 252 21.90 4.04 -8.58
C SER A 252 20.70 4.62 -9.35
N ARG A 253 20.68 5.94 -9.55
CA ARG A 253 19.59 6.59 -10.31
C ARG A 253 19.38 5.99 -11.71
N PRO A 254 20.43 5.74 -12.55
CA PRO A 254 20.24 5.09 -13.84
C PRO A 254 19.68 3.68 -13.75
N ALA A 255 20.14 2.88 -12.79
CA ALA A 255 19.62 1.52 -12.59
C ALA A 255 18.13 1.53 -12.18
N ALA A 256 17.72 2.45 -11.31
CA ALA A 256 16.33 2.61 -10.95
C ALA A 256 15.47 3.02 -12.16
N ILE A 257 15.94 3.97 -12.97
CA ILE A 257 15.23 4.36 -14.19
C ILE A 257 15.08 3.15 -15.13
N ALA A 258 16.16 2.44 -15.41
CA ALA A 258 16.13 1.30 -16.34
C ALA A 258 15.17 0.20 -15.88
N LEU A 259 15.26 -0.23 -14.62
CA LEU A 259 14.42 -1.30 -14.08
C LEU A 259 12.94 -0.90 -14.02
N LEU A 260 12.63 0.32 -13.60
CA LEU A 260 11.25 0.75 -13.47
C LEU A 260 10.63 1.13 -14.82
N THR A 261 11.43 1.55 -15.78
CA THR A 261 11.00 1.67 -17.19
C THR A 261 10.68 0.28 -17.75
N ALA A 262 11.52 -0.72 -17.51
CA ALA A 262 11.25 -2.11 -17.94
C ALA A 262 9.98 -2.68 -17.30
N LEU A 263 9.61 -2.25 -16.08
CA LEU A 263 8.37 -2.65 -15.42
C LEU A 263 7.14 -1.98 -16.04
N ILE A 264 7.20 -0.67 -16.33
CA ILE A 264 6.00 0.13 -16.64
C ILE A 264 5.83 0.38 -18.13
N LEU A 265 6.90 0.60 -18.90
CA LEU A 265 6.79 0.93 -20.32
C LEU A 265 6.02 -0.14 -21.12
N PRO A 266 6.25 -1.45 -20.95
CA PRO A 266 5.47 -2.46 -21.68
C PRO A 266 3.97 -2.42 -21.37
N GLN A 267 3.58 -1.95 -20.19
CA GLN A 267 2.17 -1.84 -19.79
C GLN A 267 1.39 -0.83 -20.66
N THR A 268 2.08 0.08 -21.34
CA THR A 268 1.44 1.06 -22.23
C THR A 268 0.72 0.40 -23.42
N ALA A 269 1.01 -0.85 -23.75
CA ALA A 269 0.28 -1.61 -24.76
C ALA A 269 -1.20 -1.87 -24.36
N LEU A 270 -1.49 -1.99 -23.06
CA LEU A 270 -2.82 -2.41 -22.59
C LEU A 270 -3.93 -1.36 -22.83
N PRO A 271 -3.73 -0.05 -22.66
CA PRO A 271 -4.73 0.93 -23.09
C PRO A 271 -5.10 0.79 -24.57
N PHE A 272 -4.12 0.65 -25.47
CA PHE A 272 -4.38 0.49 -26.90
C PHE A 272 -5.21 -0.76 -27.18
N LEU A 273 -4.87 -1.88 -26.58
CA LEU A 273 -5.63 -3.14 -26.71
C LEU A 273 -7.04 -3.00 -26.13
N ALA A 274 -7.20 -2.32 -24.99
CA ALA A 274 -8.49 -2.09 -24.38
C ALA A 274 -9.40 -1.24 -25.28
N PHE A 275 -8.88 -0.19 -25.93
CA PHE A 275 -9.65 0.62 -26.90
C PHE A 275 -9.90 -0.10 -28.23
N SER A 276 -9.15 -1.15 -28.56
CA SER A 276 -9.34 -1.96 -29.75
C SER A 276 -10.37 -3.09 -29.56
N GLY A 277 -10.69 -3.45 -28.29
CA GLY A 277 -11.72 -4.46 -27.98
C GLY A 277 -11.26 -5.50 -26.96
N THR A 278 -12.04 -5.65 -25.90
CA THR A 278 -11.70 -6.53 -24.75
C THR A 278 -11.95 -8.01 -25.00
N THR A 279 -12.75 -8.37 -25.99
CA THR A 279 -13.05 -9.77 -26.32
C THR A 279 -11.99 -10.45 -27.18
N THR A 280 -10.99 -9.70 -27.62
CA THR A 280 -9.88 -10.26 -28.38
C THR A 280 -8.97 -11.11 -27.49
N SER A 281 -8.48 -12.25 -28.00
CA SER A 281 -7.50 -13.10 -27.30
C SER A 281 -6.22 -12.32 -26.94
N GLY A 282 -5.84 -11.36 -27.78
CA GLY A 282 -4.68 -10.48 -27.57
C GLY A 282 -4.80 -9.66 -26.29
N TYR A 283 -5.96 -9.09 -25.99
CA TYR A 283 -6.17 -8.30 -24.76
C TYR A 283 -5.87 -9.10 -23.48
N SER A 284 -6.48 -10.28 -23.35
CA SER A 284 -6.34 -11.10 -22.15
C SER A 284 -4.94 -11.74 -22.03
N LEU A 285 -4.38 -12.25 -23.15
CA LEU A 285 -3.07 -12.87 -23.16
C LEU A 285 -1.96 -11.87 -22.89
N VAL A 286 -1.94 -10.73 -23.57
CA VAL A 286 -0.89 -9.71 -23.39
C VAL A 286 -0.90 -9.18 -21.97
N ALA A 287 -2.07 -8.91 -21.37
CA ALA A 287 -2.15 -8.51 -19.97
C ALA A 287 -1.48 -9.51 -19.03
N THR A 288 -1.77 -10.80 -19.21
CA THR A 288 -1.16 -11.87 -18.40
C THR A 288 0.34 -12.01 -18.65
N TYR A 289 0.79 -11.93 -19.90
CA TYR A 289 2.23 -12.01 -20.22
C TYR A 289 3.02 -10.82 -19.68
N LEU A 290 2.49 -9.61 -19.83
CA LEU A 290 3.13 -8.40 -19.29
C LEU A 290 3.24 -8.46 -17.76
N MET A 291 2.18 -8.86 -17.07
CA MET A 291 2.22 -9.07 -15.62
C MET A 291 3.36 -10.05 -15.26
N ARG A 292 3.40 -11.21 -15.89
CA ARG A 292 4.39 -12.23 -15.59
C ARG A 292 5.81 -11.78 -15.90
N TRP A 293 6.05 -11.23 -17.07
CA TRP A 293 7.40 -11.01 -17.60
C TRP A 293 7.98 -9.62 -17.33
N THR A 294 7.21 -8.71 -16.75
CA THR A 294 7.75 -7.43 -16.25
C THR A 294 7.90 -7.46 -14.73
N ILE A 295 6.91 -7.97 -13.99
CA ILE A 295 6.93 -7.97 -12.53
C ILE A 295 7.99 -8.93 -12.00
N PHE A 296 7.96 -10.20 -12.43
CA PHE A 296 8.86 -11.22 -11.88
C PHE A 296 10.35 -10.87 -12.07
N PRO A 297 10.85 -10.51 -13.26
CA PRO A 297 12.27 -10.20 -13.44
C PRO A 297 12.69 -8.95 -12.65
N VAL A 298 11.92 -7.87 -12.73
CA VAL A 298 12.29 -6.60 -12.08
C VAL A 298 12.27 -6.74 -10.56
N ALA A 299 11.24 -7.36 -9.99
CA ALA A 299 11.18 -7.59 -8.55
C ALA A 299 12.32 -8.52 -8.08
N SER A 300 12.63 -9.57 -8.85
CA SER A 300 13.74 -10.49 -8.54
C SER A 300 15.10 -9.80 -8.56
N VAL A 301 15.38 -8.98 -9.58
CA VAL A 301 16.64 -8.22 -9.66
C VAL A 301 16.80 -7.29 -8.46
N ILE A 302 15.75 -6.55 -8.10
CA ILE A 302 15.81 -5.61 -6.96
C ILE A 302 15.90 -6.37 -5.63
N LEU A 303 15.22 -7.51 -5.49
CA LEU A 303 15.32 -8.37 -4.31
C LEU A 303 16.74 -8.90 -4.14
N ILE A 304 17.36 -9.41 -5.21
CA ILE A 304 18.75 -9.90 -5.20
C ILE A 304 19.72 -8.76 -4.88
N ALA A 305 19.57 -7.58 -5.51
CA ALA A 305 20.39 -6.42 -5.24
C ALA A 305 20.28 -5.98 -3.76
N SER A 306 19.06 -6.03 -3.21
CA SER A 306 18.78 -5.75 -1.80
C SER A 306 19.48 -6.77 -0.88
N ALA A 307 19.34 -8.06 -1.18
CA ALA A 307 19.99 -9.14 -0.42
C ALA A 307 21.52 -9.02 -0.46
N VAL A 308 22.11 -8.73 -1.63
CA VAL A 308 23.56 -8.50 -1.79
C VAL A 308 24.02 -7.27 -0.99
N SER A 309 23.26 -6.17 -1.03
CA SER A 309 23.56 -4.96 -0.27
C SER A 309 23.59 -5.23 1.24
N VAL A 310 22.58 -5.95 1.74
CA VAL A 310 22.48 -6.38 3.14
C VAL A 310 23.61 -7.33 3.52
N TRP A 311 23.90 -8.34 2.67
CA TRP A 311 24.95 -9.32 2.91
C TRP A 311 26.34 -8.69 3.05
N ARG A 312 26.66 -7.70 2.22
CA ARG A 312 27.93 -6.95 2.29
C ARG A 312 28.12 -6.20 3.60
N LYS A 313 27.03 -5.87 4.29
CA LYS A 313 27.01 -5.11 5.54
C LYS A 313 26.66 -5.95 6.77
N ARG A 314 26.49 -7.25 6.64
CA ARG A 314 25.94 -8.15 7.65
C ARG A 314 26.58 -8.06 9.04
N ALA A 315 27.87 -7.72 9.11
CA ALA A 315 28.58 -7.60 10.38
C ALA A 315 28.26 -6.30 11.17
N GLU A 316 27.78 -5.27 10.46
CA GLU A 316 27.50 -3.94 11.02
C GLU A 316 26.01 -3.77 11.37
N LEU A 317 25.13 -4.70 10.91
CA LEU A 317 23.68 -4.51 10.95
C LEU A 317 23.04 -5.09 12.21
N ASN A 318 22.05 -4.36 12.73
CA ASN A 318 21.19 -4.86 13.79
C ASN A 318 20.06 -5.73 13.22
N TRP A 319 20.23 -7.04 13.25
CA TRP A 319 19.25 -8.02 12.76
C TRP A 319 17.93 -8.07 13.57
N LYS A 320 17.90 -7.41 14.73
CA LYS A 320 16.68 -7.27 15.55
C LYS A 320 15.86 -6.04 15.18
N ASP A 321 16.28 -5.31 14.14
CA ASP A 321 15.61 -4.12 13.67
C ASP A 321 14.31 -4.47 12.90
N TYR A 322 13.28 -3.63 13.02
CA TYR A 322 12.00 -3.83 12.33
C TYR A 322 12.09 -3.56 10.82
N HIS A 323 13.04 -2.72 10.37
CA HIS A 323 13.29 -2.51 8.95
C HIS A 323 13.73 -3.81 8.27
N PHE A 324 14.65 -4.54 8.92
CA PHE A 324 15.03 -5.86 8.44
C PHE A 324 13.85 -6.83 8.42
N ALA A 325 13.08 -6.88 9.51
CA ALA A 325 11.92 -7.77 9.58
C ALA A 325 10.89 -7.46 8.47
N GLY A 326 10.64 -6.17 8.20
CA GLY A 326 9.75 -5.71 7.12
C GLY A 326 10.26 -6.11 5.75
N LEU A 327 11.53 -5.85 5.46
CA LEU A 327 12.18 -6.21 4.20
C LEU A 327 12.20 -7.72 3.98
N ALA A 328 12.66 -8.48 4.99
CA ALA A 328 12.78 -9.93 4.91
C ALA A 328 11.40 -10.61 4.77
N GLY A 329 10.41 -10.16 5.55
CA GLY A 329 9.04 -10.66 5.47
C GLY A 329 8.39 -10.36 4.13
N SER A 330 8.55 -9.12 3.61
CA SER A 330 8.06 -8.74 2.29
C SER A 330 8.74 -9.55 1.18
N GLY A 331 10.06 -9.69 1.22
CA GLY A 331 10.82 -10.49 0.27
C GLY A 331 10.43 -11.97 0.30
N ALA A 332 10.29 -12.56 1.48
CA ALA A 332 9.88 -13.96 1.64
C ALA A 332 8.46 -14.21 1.09
N LEU A 333 7.50 -13.32 1.40
CA LEU A 333 6.14 -13.40 0.87
C LEU A 333 6.11 -13.18 -0.65
N THR A 334 6.98 -12.33 -1.21
CA THR A 334 7.11 -12.14 -2.67
C THR A 334 7.57 -13.45 -3.33
N VAL A 335 8.61 -14.10 -2.79
CA VAL A 335 9.12 -15.38 -3.31
C VAL A 335 8.05 -16.47 -3.18
N LEU A 336 7.39 -16.58 -2.03
CA LEU A 336 6.31 -17.55 -1.81
C LEU A 336 5.15 -17.28 -2.78
N GLY A 337 4.78 -16.02 -2.98
CA GLY A 337 3.77 -15.63 -3.97
C GLY A 337 4.15 -16.05 -5.39
N PHE A 338 5.39 -15.87 -5.81
CA PHE A 338 5.87 -16.32 -7.12
C PHE A 338 5.80 -17.84 -7.26
N ILE A 339 6.21 -18.59 -6.25
CA ILE A 339 6.15 -20.06 -6.25
C ILE A 339 4.71 -20.53 -6.38
N LEU A 340 3.81 -20.04 -5.53
CA LEU A 340 2.40 -20.43 -5.59
C LEU A 340 1.74 -20.01 -6.90
N GLY A 341 2.08 -18.83 -7.43
CA GLY A 341 1.59 -18.34 -8.73
C GLY A 341 2.03 -19.24 -9.89
N ALA A 342 3.28 -19.71 -9.86
CA ALA A 342 3.80 -20.65 -10.86
C ALA A 342 3.11 -22.03 -10.81
N MET A 343 2.51 -22.41 -9.69
CA MET A 343 1.79 -23.67 -9.50
C MET A 343 0.31 -23.63 -9.94
N ILE A 344 -0.27 -22.44 -10.21
CA ILE A 344 -1.68 -22.30 -10.59
C ILE A 344 -1.94 -23.03 -11.91
N ARG A 345 -2.88 -23.99 -11.89
CA ARG A 345 -3.35 -24.73 -13.07
C ARG A 345 -4.88 -24.70 -13.19
N THR A 346 -5.59 -24.50 -12.08
CA THR A 346 -7.04 -24.55 -11.99
C THR A 346 -7.57 -23.39 -11.15
N SER A 347 -8.89 -23.15 -11.20
CA SER A 347 -9.57 -22.12 -10.38
C SER A 347 -9.84 -22.62 -8.96
N SER A 348 -8.79 -23.04 -8.24
CA SER A 348 -8.83 -23.50 -6.85
C SER A 348 -8.40 -22.42 -5.86
N THR A 349 -8.45 -22.72 -4.54
CA THR A 349 -7.96 -21.82 -3.49
C THR A 349 -6.45 -21.61 -3.52
N LEU A 350 -5.68 -22.28 -4.40
CA LEU A 350 -4.30 -21.94 -4.68
C LEU A 350 -4.17 -20.50 -5.25
N VAL A 351 -5.16 -20.03 -6.02
CA VAL A 351 -5.20 -18.65 -6.53
C VAL A 351 -5.24 -17.62 -5.38
N PRO A 352 -6.19 -17.67 -4.41
CA PRO A 352 -6.11 -16.81 -3.24
C PRO A 352 -4.85 -17.02 -2.40
N GLY A 353 -4.31 -18.22 -2.28
CA GLY A 353 -3.02 -18.46 -1.64
C GLY A 353 -1.90 -17.64 -2.25
N HIS A 354 -1.80 -17.64 -3.59
CA HIS A 354 -0.84 -16.83 -4.34
C HIS A 354 -1.02 -15.33 -4.09
N TYR A 355 -2.21 -14.79 -4.32
CA TYR A 355 -2.36 -13.33 -4.23
C TYR A 355 -2.31 -12.82 -2.78
N HIS A 356 -2.70 -13.62 -1.76
CA HIS A 356 -2.52 -13.21 -0.37
C HIS A 356 -1.05 -13.09 0.03
N CYS A 357 -0.17 -13.96 -0.50
CA CYS A 357 1.27 -13.81 -0.33
C CYS A 357 1.78 -12.54 -1.05
N ALA A 358 1.39 -12.32 -2.32
CA ALA A 358 1.82 -11.17 -3.10
C ALA A 358 1.34 -9.84 -2.50
N ILE A 359 0.05 -9.73 -2.14
CA ILE A 359 -0.55 -8.56 -1.50
C ILE A 359 0.01 -8.36 -0.09
N GLY A 360 0.21 -9.46 0.66
CA GLY A 360 0.83 -9.46 1.98
C GLY A 360 2.25 -8.90 1.94
N ALA A 361 3.02 -9.19 0.88
CA ALA A 361 4.36 -8.64 0.67
C ALA A 361 4.33 -7.11 0.55
N VAL A 362 3.41 -6.56 -0.25
CA VAL A 362 3.22 -5.11 -0.39
C VAL A 362 2.77 -4.49 0.93
N THR A 363 1.79 -5.12 1.59
CA THR A 363 1.22 -4.62 2.84
C THR A 363 2.25 -4.56 3.96
N ILE A 364 3.08 -5.60 4.14
CA ILE A 364 4.09 -5.62 5.21
C ILE A 364 5.20 -4.58 4.96
N ALA A 365 5.59 -4.34 3.69
CA ALA A 365 6.52 -3.29 3.35
C ALA A 365 5.94 -1.90 3.71
N LEU A 366 4.66 -1.66 3.39
CA LEU A 366 3.99 -0.40 3.72
C LEU A 366 3.77 -0.23 5.22
N MET A 367 3.38 -1.29 5.95
CA MET A 367 3.27 -1.26 7.41
C MET A 367 4.61 -0.93 8.08
N ALA A 368 5.70 -1.56 7.65
CA ALA A 368 7.03 -1.28 8.21
C ALA A 368 7.47 0.17 7.92
N ALA A 369 7.26 0.64 6.69
CA ALA A 369 7.60 2.01 6.30
C ALA A 369 6.70 3.08 6.96
N ALA A 370 5.47 2.71 7.35
CA ALA A 370 4.54 3.60 8.04
C ALA A 370 5.09 4.10 9.39
N TYR A 371 5.93 3.32 10.06
CA TYR A 371 6.56 3.73 11.31
C TYR A 371 7.49 4.92 11.10
N ASP A 372 8.33 4.88 10.07
CA ASP A 372 9.21 6.00 9.71
C ASP A 372 8.42 7.16 9.12
N PHE A 373 7.41 6.89 8.30
CA PHE A 373 6.54 7.93 7.77
C PHE A 373 5.94 8.79 8.88
N CYS A 374 5.43 8.16 9.94
CA CYS A 374 4.91 8.88 11.09
C CYS A 374 5.99 9.69 11.83
N ALA A 375 7.22 9.18 11.90
CA ALA A 375 8.34 9.89 12.52
C ALA A 375 8.77 11.10 11.67
N GLU A 376 8.89 10.94 10.36
CA GLU A 376 9.27 12.02 9.41
C GLU A 376 8.21 13.13 9.33
N THR A 377 6.96 12.81 9.59
CA THR A 377 5.86 13.77 9.52
C THR A 377 5.44 14.32 10.89
N ALA A 378 6.00 13.81 11.98
CA ALA A 378 5.71 14.27 13.34
C ALA A 378 6.43 15.59 13.67
N PRO A 379 5.92 16.38 14.65
CA PRO A 379 6.64 17.51 15.20
C PRO A 379 7.99 17.11 15.80
N ALA A 380 8.97 17.99 15.72
CA ALA A 380 10.29 17.74 16.30
C ALA A 380 10.18 17.38 17.80
N GLY A 381 10.87 16.30 18.20
CA GLY A 381 10.88 15.82 19.58
C GLY A 381 9.64 15.05 20.04
N SER A 382 8.64 14.84 19.18
CA SER A 382 7.38 14.15 19.54
C SER A 382 7.34 12.67 19.16
N ALA A 383 8.32 12.17 18.41
CA ALA A 383 8.34 10.80 17.90
C ALA A 383 8.64 9.79 19.02
N ALA A 384 7.59 9.10 19.50
CA ALA A 384 7.77 7.97 20.39
C ALA A 384 8.25 6.75 19.59
N GLU A 385 9.40 6.19 19.98
CA GLU A 385 9.96 4.99 19.35
C GLU A 385 9.42 3.72 20.02
N TYR A 386 8.90 2.79 19.22
CA TYR A 386 8.44 1.48 19.66
C TYR A 386 9.05 0.34 18.82
N PRO A 387 10.39 0.24 18.71
CA PRO A 387 11.03 -0.66 17.75
C PRO A 387 10.70 -2.15 18.01
N ARG A 388 10.60 -2.56 19.27
CA ARG A 388 10.24 -3.95 19.62
C ARG A 388 8.82 -4.30 19.21
N ARG A 389 7.86 -3.37 19.41
CA ARG A 389 6.45 -3.58 19.03
C ARG A 389 6.28 -3.56 17.52
N ALA A 390 6.96 -2.65 16.82
CA ALA A 390 6.99 -2.60 15.37
C ALA A 390 7.53 -3.92 14.78
N ARG A 391 8.64 -4.44 15.32
CA ARG A 391 9.20 -5.73 14.90
C ARG A 391 8.23 -6.89 15.13
N LEU A 392 7.64 -7.00 16.33
CA LEU A 392 6.69 -8.05 16.65
C LEU A 392 5.47 -8.00 15.72
N GLN A 393 4.94 -6.80 15.48
CA GLN A 393 3.83 -6.57 14.55
C GLN A 393 4.15 -7.11 13.15
N VAL A 394 5.29 -6.73 12.60
CA VAL A 394 5.74 -7.12 11.26
C VAL A 394 5.90 -8.64 11.17
N LEU A 395 6.47 -9.28 12.18
CA LEU A 395 6.64 -10.74 12.23
C LEU A 395 5.30 -11.47 12.33
N LEU A 396 4.36 -10.99 13.15
CA LEU A 396 3.03 -11.57 13.27
C LEU A 396 2.25 -11.44 11.97
N PHE A 397 2.23 -10.24 11.36
CA PHE A 397 1.50 -10.04 10.13
C PHE A 397 2.10 -10.87 8.98
N GLY A 398 3.42 -10.79 8.77
CA GLY A 398 4.09 -11.51 7.68
C GLY A 398 4.04 -13.04 7.84
N GLY A 399 4.30 -13.54 9.06
CA GLY A 399 4.19 -14.97 9.37
C GLY A 399 2.75 -15.47 9.22
N GLY A 400 1.78 -14.68 9.73
CA GLY A 400 0.36 -15.00 9.57
C GLY A 400 -0.07 -15.08 8.11
N GLN A 401 0.36 -14.12 7.26
CA GLN A 401 0.08 -14.14 5.82
C GLN A 401 0.73 -15.33 5.10
N ALA A 402 1.93 -15.73 5.50
CA ALA A 402 2.57 -16.92 4.94
C ALA A 402 1.77 -18.19 5.27
N VAL A 403 1.40 -18.38 6.53
CA VAL A 403 0.58 -19.53 6.99
C VAL A 403 -0.80 -19.50 6.32
N PHE A 404 -1.42 -18.33 6.20
CA PHE A 404 -2.70 -18.13 5.52
C PHE A 404 -2.62 -18.56 4.04
N GLY A 405 -1.61 -18.09 3.31
CA GLY A 405 -1.40 -18.43 1.91
C GLY A 405 -1.12 -19.92 1.70
N LEU A 406 -0.29 -20.52 2.56
CA LEU A 406 0.00 -21.96 2.54
C LEU A 406 -1.24 -22.80 2.85
N GLY A 407 -2.08 -22.38 3.80
CA GLY A 407 -3.34 -23.04 4.11
C GLY A 407 -4.30 -23.07 2.91
N PHE A 408 -4.45 -21.95 2.20
CA PHE A 408 -5.21 -21.90 0.96
C PHE A 408 -4.59 -22.76 -0.14
N ALA A 409 -3.26 -22.76 -0.26
CA ALA A 409 -2.57 -23.60 -1.24
C ALA A 409 -2.81 -25.09 -0.96
N LEU A 410 -2.77 -25.50 0.30
CA LEU A 410 -3.07 -26.84 0.73
C LEU A 410 -4.52 -27.23 0.41
N ALA A 411 -5.50 -26.43 0.82
CA ALA A 411 -6.91 -26.70 0.49
C ALA A 411 -7.15 -26.78 -1.03
N GLY A 412 -6.51 -25.92 -1.80
CA GLY A 412 -6.59 -25.91 -3.25
C GLY A 412 -5.96 -27.13 -3.93
N ALA A 413 -4.89 -27.68 -3.35
CA ALA A 413 -4.28 -28.93 -3.81
C ALA A 413 -5.22 -30.13 -3.69
N TYR A 414 -6.14 -30.09 -2.74
CA TYR A 414 -7.18 -31.11 -2.54
C TYR A 414 -8.52 -30.78 -3.23
N GLY A 415 -8.57 -29.71 -4.06
CA GLY A 415 -9.71 -29.42 -4.93
C GLY A 415 -10.66 -28.32 -4.45
N MET A 416 -10.39 -27.66 -3.33
CA MET A 416 -11.24 -26.60 -2.81
C MET A 416 -11.37 -25.44 -3.81
N GLY A 417 -12.61 -25.08 -4.18
CA GLY A 417 -12.95 -23.99 -5.09
C GLY A 417 -12.72 -22.59 -4.48
N ARG A 418 -12.28 -21.63 -5.29
CA ARG A 418 -11.86 -20.30 -4.80
C ARG A 418 -13.01 -19.33 -4.45
N LYS A 419 -14.17 -19.45 -5.12
CA LYS A 419 -15.29 -18.49 -5.01
C LYS A 419 -16.50 -19.06 -4.22
N GLN A 420 -16.28 -20.03 -3.34
CA GLN A 420 -17.30 -20.65 -2.48
C GLN A 420 -17.10 -20.21 -1.03
N TYR A 421 -18.17 -19.79 -0.35
CA TYR A 421 -18.09 -19.18 0.98
C TYR A 421 -19.28 -19.61 1.86
N GLY A 422 -19.07 -19.66 3.18
CA GLY A 422 -20.13 -19.99 4.13
C GLY A 422 -20.81 -21.32 3.80
N ILE A 423 -22.13 -21.32 3.70
CA ILE A 423 -22.92 -22.53 3.39
C ILE A 423 -22.70 -23.06 1.97
N GLU A 424 -22.20 -22.23 1.03
CA GLU A 424 -21.84 -22.67 -0.32
C GLU A 424 -20.54 -23.48 -0.34
N GLN A 425 -19.76 -23.44 0.75
CA GLN A 425 -18.47 -24.11 0.85
C GLN A 425 -18.65 -25.55 1.30
N HIS A 426 -18.63 -26.49 0.36
CA HIS A 426 -18.69 -27.92 0.64
C HIS A 426 -17.32 -28.50 0.82
N VAL A 427 -16.89 -28.74 2.06
CA VAL A 427 -15.64 -29.42 2.41
C VAL A 427 -15.84 -30.93 2.26
N ARG A 428 -15.05 -31.57 1.38
CA ARG A 428 -15.25 -32.98 1.00
C ARG A 428 -14.15 -33.91 1.53
N THR A 429 -12.96 -33.38 1.74
CA THR A 429 -11.78 -34.16 2.09
C THR A 429 -11.12 -33.64 3.36
N LEU A 430 -10.37 -34.52 4.03
CA LEU A 430 -9.54 -34.13 5.18
C LEU A 430 -8.49 -33.07 4.79
N GLY A 431 -7.94 -33.15 3.57
CA GLY A 431 -6.95 -32.16 3.09
C GLY A 431 -7.55 -30.77 2.91
N GLU A 432 -8.78 -30.65 2.39
CA GLU A 432 -9.52 -29.39 2.32
C GLU A 432 -9.77 -28.84 3.74
N TYR A 433 -10.23 -29.69 4.66
CA TYR A 433 -10.49 -29.31 6.05
C TYR A 433 -9.22 -28.77 6.75
N LEU A 434 -8.12 -29.53 6.67
CA LEU A 434 -6.84 -29.13 7.25
C LEU A 434 -6.30 -27.85 6.61
N GLY A 435 -6.36 -27.73 5.27
CA GLY A 435 -5.92 -26.54 4.57
C GLY A 435 -6.67 -25.28 5.00
N LEU A 436 -8.00 -25.35 5.11
CA LEU A 436 -8.83 -24.24 5.60
C LEU A 436 -8.60 -23.93 7.08
N SER A 437 -8.33 -24.93 7.92
CA SER A 437 -7.99 -24.73 9.32
C SER A 437 -6.63 -24.03 9.48
N VAL A 438 -5.61 -24.44 8.71
CA VAL A 438 -4.30 -23.77 8.67
C VAL A 438 -4.45 -22.32 8.15
N MET A 439 -5.25 -22.12 7.11
CA MET A 439 -5.58 -20.78 6.62
C MET A 439 -6.21 -19.92 7.73
N GLY A 440 -7.18 -20.47 8.47
CA GLY A 440 -7.83 -19.77 9.59
C GLY A 440 -6.85 -19.35 10.69
N VAL A 441 -5.95 -20.25 11.10
CA VAL A 441 -4.89 -19.95 12.09
C VAL A 441 -3.99 -18.83 11.57
N GLY A 442 -3.54 -18.92 10.31
CA GLY A 442 -2.74 -17.87 9.67
C GLY A 442 -3.47 -16.53 9.63
N GLY A 443 -4.77 -16.53 9.31
CA GLY A 443 -5.62 -15.34 9.30
C GLY A 443 -5.72 -14.68 10.67
N ILE A 444 -5.93 -15.44 11.73
CA ILE A 444 -5.99 -14.92 13.11
C ILE A 444 -4.64 -14.30 13.51
N ILE A 445 -3.51 -14.95 13.19
CA ILE A 445 -2.17 -14.41 13.47
C ILE A 445 -1.96 -13.10 12.70
N ALA A 446 -2.33 -13.04 11.42
CA ALA A 446 -2.20 -11.84 10.60
C ALA A 446 -3.08 -10.69 11.11
N VAL A 447 -4.34 -10.96 11.48
CA VAL A 447 -5.24 -9.96 12.08
C VAL A 447 -4.68 -9.45 13.41
N THR A 448 -4.13 -10.33 14.25
CA THR A 448 -3.44 -9.94 15.48
C THR A 448 -2.30 -8.98 15.18
N GLY A 449 -1.46 -9.28 14.17
CA GLY A 449 -0.42 -8.35 13.67
C GLY A 449 -1.02 -7.01 13.21
N GLY A 450 -2.16 -7.01 12.54
CA GLY A 450 -2.90 -5.81 12.17
C GLY A 450 -3.36 -4.97 13.37
N ILE A 451 -3.89 -5.60 14.40
CA ILE A 451 -4.30 -4.92 15.65
C ILE A 451 -3.08 -4.26 16.33
N PHE A 452 -1.94 -4.97 16.39
CA PHE A 452 -0.69 -4.38 16.92
C PHE A 452 -0.24 -3.17 16.09
N PHE A 453 -0.35 -3.23 14.75
CA PHE A 453 -0.07 -2.10 13.88
C PHE A 453 -0.93 -0.90 14.25
N LEU A 454 -2.25 -1.07 14.34
CA LEU A 454 -3.19 -0.01 14.67
C LEU A 454 -2.90 0.60 16.04
N ALA A 455 -2.62 -0.23 17.05
CA ALA A 455 -2.30 0.23 18.40
C ALA A 455 -1.06 1.15 18.43
N VAL A 456 -0.05 0.87 17.58
CA VAL A 456 1.13 1.73 17.44
C VAL A 456 0.79 2.97 16.62
N MET A 457 0.03 2.83 15.52
CA MET A 457 -0.34 3.96 14.64
C MET A 457 -1.19 5.00 15.38
N ILE A 458 -2.19 4.59 16.16
CA ILE A 458 -3.02 5.51 16.96
C ILE A 458 -2.16 6.40 17.86
N ARG A 459 -1.13 5.82 18.50
CA ARG A 459 -0.22 6.58 19.37
C ARG A 459 0.67 7.54 18.58
N ARG A 460 1.18 7.11 17.42
CA ARG A 460 2.06 7.94 16.56
C ARG A 460 1.28 9.06 15.88
N ILE A 461 0.10 8.77 15.35
CA ILE A 461 -0.79 9.77 14.75
C ILE A 461 -1.29 10.77 15.82
N GLY A 462 -1.51 10.30 17.05
CA GLY A 462 -1.86 11.16 18.18
C GLY A 462 -0.82 12.26 18.45
N ALA A 463 0.45 12.04 18.13
CA ALA A 463 1.48 13.07 18.24
C ALA A 463 1.28 14.25 17.28
N TRP A 464 0.62 14.03 16.12
CA TRP A 464 0.32 15.11 15.16
C TRP A 464 -0.69 16.15 15.70
N ARG A 465 -1.54 15.76 16.68
CA ARG A 465 -2.52 16.68 17.30
C ARG A 465 -1.86 17.84 18.03
N ARG A 466 -0.63 17.69 18.51
CA ARG A 466 0.12 18.75 19.19
C ARG A 466 0.47 19.92 18.26
N ASP A 467 0.54 19.71 16.95
CA ASP A 467 0.75 20.77 15.96
C ASP A 467 -0.46 21.72 15.82
N PHE A 468 -1.66 21.28 16.23
CA PHE A 468 -2.91 22.05 16.09
C PHE A 468 -3.31 22.78 17.37
N THR A 469 -2.60 22.56 18.48
CA THR A 469 -2.81 23.36 19.68
C THR A 469 -2.00 24.65 19.52
N PRO A 470 -2.64 25.84 19.34
CA PRO A 470 -1.89 27.08 19.36
C PRO A 470 -1.18 27.14 20.70
N VAL A 471 0.12 27.33 20.69
CA VAL A 471 0.86 27.74 21.90
C VAL A 471 0.36 29.13 22.21
N ILE A 472 -0.71 29.24 23.00
CA ILE A 472 -1.03 30.42 23.75
C ILE A 472 0.05 30.45 24.83
N GLN A 473 1.26 30.85 24.47
CA GLN A 473 2.21 31.36 25.44
C GLN A 473 1.58 32.60 26.00
N THR A 474 1.03 32.47 27.19
CA THR A 474 0.69 33.54 28.07
C THR A 474 1.90 34.48 28.15
N VAL A 475 1.79 35.59 27.40
CA VAL A 475 2.57 36.80 27.62
C VAL A 475 2.01 37.43 28.92
N HIS A 476 2.24 36.74 30.03
CA HIS A 476 1.93 37.22 31.35
C HIS A 476 3.09 36.85 32.25
N GLU A 477 4.19 37.60 32.13
CA GLU A 477 5.20 37.79 33.20
C GLU A 477 6.39 38.59 32.65
N GLN A 478 6.14 39.82 32.27
CA GLN A 478 7.17 40.90 32.27
C GLN A 478 6.49 42.26 32.39
N ARG A 479 5.72 42.44 33.45
CA ARG A 479 5.38 43.75 34.00
C ARG A 479 5.19 43.61 35.51
N THR A 480 6.28 43.50 36.22
CA THR A 480 6.45 44.05 37.60
C THR A 480 7.91 44.38 37.79
#